data_7688c2e752415273375ce265fe85ef9e
#
_entry.id   7688c2e752415273375ce265fe85ef9e
#
_cell.length_a   1.000
_cell.length_b   1.000
_cell.length_c   1.000
_cell.angle_alpha   90.00
_cell.angle_beta   90.00
_cell.angle_gamma   90.00
#
_symmetry.space_group_name_H-M   'P 1'
#
loop_
_entity.id
_entity.type
_entity.pdbx_description
1 polymer ?
#
loop_
_entity_poly.entity_id
_entity_poly.type
_entity_poly.pdbx_seq_one_letter_code
_entity_poly.pdbx_strand_id
1 'polypeptide(L)'
;MSFKSQIIGVLQLNPYVRFVNKLEGATCENHKVPWRILYDFELVYVLKGKLGVERVGKEYMIEEGCVHLMQPFTKHRRFIPKGETTEYYSVHFDFLYDEYNTDFSAQEVYQAPCEVNQDEIVVQTELMSRSSYKLEIMDMVESLRIFNQSKFTSLFDNLLEHYRDRSICGTINAKADMMLIISELLKELGDADNKNSRNVDVCSRFIDYTVNHYSEFIDIDEVIRQYGLSPSRFRMIFKAQTDKAPLEYIIDYRINQAKRLFLSGRYNMTEVSYMVGYDDMHYFSRLFKQKTGQTPSQFIKNNKKN
;
A
#
# COMPACT_ATOMS: atom_id res chain seq x y z
N MET A 1 17.32 -1.22 19.19
CA MET A 1 16.06 -0.51 18.90
C MET A 1 15.36 -1.26 17.76
N SER A 2 14.11 -1.63 17.90
CA SER A 2 13.35 -2.28 16.84
C SER A 2 12.85 -1.17 15.90
N PHE A 3 13.50 -1.01 14.75
CA PHE A 3 13.02 -0.12 13.69
C PHE A 3 11.78 -0.77 13.07
N LYS A 4 10.61 -0.18 13.28
CA LYS A 4 9.37 -0.65 12.66
C LYS A 4 8.88 0.42 11.69
N SER A 5 8.65 0.01 10.45
CA SER A 5 7.93 0.85 9.50
C SER A 5 6.50 1.10 10.02
N GLN A 6 6.02 2.32 9.89
CA GLN A 6 4.64 2.67 10.20
C GLN A 6 3.74 2.15 9.07
N ILE A 7 2.55 1.64 9.44
CA ILE A 7 1.57 1.17 8.47
C ILE A 7 0.78 2.37 7.97
N ILE A 8 0.66 2.48 6.64
CA ILE A 8 -0.16 3.50 5.98
C ILE A 8 -1.29 2.86 5.18
N GLY A 9 -2.40 3.60 5.04
CA GLY A 9 -3.50 3.21 4.17
C GLY A 9 -3.21 3.51 2.69
N VAL A 10 -3.92 2.86 1.79
CA VAL A 10 -3.77 3.05 0.33
C VAL A 10 -3.98 4.51 -0.09
N LEU A 11 -4.86 5.27 0.58
CA LEU A 11 -5.09 6.69 0.29
C LEU A 11 -3.90 7.60 0.63
N GLN A 12 -2.98 7.12 1.48
CA GLN A 12 -1.77 7.85 1.85
C GLN A 12 -0.59 7.49 0.95
N LEU A 13 -0.75 6.48 0.08
CA LEU A 13 0.30 6.01 -0.81
C LEU A 13 0.77 7.13 -1.75
N ASN A 14 2.05 7.48 -1.65
CA ASN A 14 2.68 8.55 -2.40
C ASN A 14 4.15 8.19 -2.68
N PRO A 15 4.40 7.18 -3.55
CA PRO A 15 5.74 6.62 -3.71
C PRO A 15 6.74 7.65 -4.22
N TYR A 16 7.94 7.58 -3.67
CA TYR A 16 9.08 8.38 -4.08
C TYR A 16 10.19 7.47 -4.58
N VAL A 17 10.47 7.51 -5.87
CA VAL A 17 11.49 6.69 -6.53
C VAL A 17 12.83 7.39 -6.44
N ARG A 18 13.81 6.77 -5.74
CA ARG A 18 15.17 7.33 -5.54
C ARG A 18 16.14 6.88 -6.61
N PHE A 19 16.05 5.61 -6.98
CA PHE A 19 17.00 5.02 -7.90
C PHE A 19 16.40 3.83 -8.62
N VAL A 20 16.61 3.74 -9.92
CA VAL A 20 16.22 2.62 -10.76
C VAL A 20 17.42 2.17 -11.56
N ASN A 21 17.70 0.88 -11.52
CA ASN A 21 18.76 0.28 -12.33
C ASN A 21 18.31 -1.06 -12.91
N LYS A 22 18.78 -1.37 -14.11
CA LYS A 22 18.71 -2.68 -14.74
C LYS A 22 20.13 -3.20 -14.89
N LEU A 23 20.39 -4.37 -14.32
CA LEU A 23 21.65 -5.07 -14.48
C LEU A 23 21.47 -6.19 -15.49
N GLU A 24 22.34 -6.22 -16.50
CA GLU A 24 22.34 -7.22 -17.55
C GLU A 24 23.70 -7.95 -17.54
N GLY A 25 23.68 -9.26 -17.74
CA GLY A 25 24.91 -10.05 -17.80
C GLY A 25 25.72 -10.09 -16.49
N ALA A 26 25.07 -9.93 -15.34
CA ALA A 26 25.73 -9.99 -14.06
C ALA A 26 26.16 -11.42 -13.73
N THR A 27 27.42 -11.59 -13.30
CA THR A 27 28.03 -12.87 -12.88
C THR A 27 28.69 -12.73 -11.52
N CYS A 28 29.05 -13.83 -10.89
CA CYS A 28 29.75 -13.81 -9.60
C CYS A 28 31.12 -13.10 -9.66
N GLU A 29 31.67 -12.93 -10.84
CA GLU A 29 32.99 -12.31 -11.07
C GLU A 29 32.89 -10.78 -11.22
N ASN A 30 31.85 -10.30 -11.95
CA ASN A 30 31.67 -8.90 -12.29
C ASN A 30 30.64 -8.16 -11.39
N HIS A 31 29.91 -8.89 -10.54
CA HIS A 31 28.89 -8.30 -9.67
C HIS A 31 29.02 -8.79 -8.23
N LYS A 32 29.63 -7.98 -7.40
CA LYS A 32 29.74 -8.21 -5.96
C LYS A 32 29.10 -7.05 -5.23
N VAL A 33 28.06 -7.32 -4.45
CA VAL A 33 27.44 -6.34 -3.58
C VAL A 33 27.92 -6.60 -2.16
N PRO A 34 28.66 -5.63 -1.54
CA PRO A 34 29.13 -5.78 -0.18
C PRO A 34 27.97 -5.84 0.82
N TRP A 35 28.25 -6.23 2.05
CA TRP A 35 27.32 -6.08 3.15
C TRP A 35 26.90 -4.62 3.30
N ARG A 36 25.58 -4.36 3.35
CA ARG A 36 25.03 -3.02 3.48
C ARG A 36 23.76 -3.01 4.32
N ILE A 37 23.36 -1.82 4.74
CA ILE A 37 22.04 -1.53 5.35
C ILE A 37 21.30 -0.61 4.38
N LEU A 38 20.06 -0.95 4.07
CA LEU A 38 19.17 -0.06 3.31
C LEU A 38 18.50 0.94 4.26
N TYR A 39 18.20 2.12 3.75
CA TYR A 39 17.48 3.18 4.47
C TYR A 39 16.14 3.51 3.82
N ASP A 40 15.85 2.86 2.69
CA ASP A 40 14.60 2.86 1.92
C ASP A 40 14.20 1.42 1.58
N PHE A 41 13.11 1.25 0.85
CA PHE A 41 12.75 -0.05 0.30
C PHE A 41 13.51 -0.33 -0.99
N GLU A 42 13.90 -1.56 -1.19
CA GLU A 42 14.45 -2.02 -2.47
C GLU A 42 13.58 -3.13 -3.05
N LEU A 43 12.98 -2.87 -4.22
CA LEU A 43 12.25 -3.87 -4.99
C LEU A 43 13.16 -4.43 -6.08
N VAL A 44 13.37 -5.74 -6.03
CA VAL A 44 14.15 -6.48 -7.03
C VAL A 44 13.23 -7.34 -7.86
N TYR A 45 13.39 -7.33 -9.18
CA TYR A 45 12.70 -8.23 -10.10
C TYR A 45 13.71 -8.95 -10.98
N VAL A 46 13.79 -10.27 -10.87
CA VAL A 46 14.74 -11.12 -11.63
C VAL A 46 14.12 -11.47 -12.97
N LEU A 47 14.74 -10.98 -14.06
CA LEU A 47 14.30 -11.23 -15.43
C LEU A 47 14.85 -12.55 -15.96
N LYS A 48 16.09 -12.92 -15.56
CA LYS A 48 16.78 -14.12 -16.02
C LYS A 48 17.76 -14.60 -14.98
N GLY A 49 17.89 -15.90 -14.86
CA GLY A 49 18.81 -16.54 -13.93
C GLY A 49 18.35 -16.48 -12.48
N LYS A 50 19.30 -16.34 -11.55
CA LYS A 50 19.04 -16.35 -10.10
C LYS A 50 19.85 -15.29 -9.39
N LEU A 51 19.26 -14.68 -8.37
CA LEU A 51 19.93 -13.74 -7.48
C LEU A 51 19.92 -14.26 -6.05
N GLY A 52 21.08 -14.44 -5.46
CA GLY A 52 21.23 -14.79 -4.06
C GLY A 52 21.13 -13.56 -3.15
N VAL A 53 20.46 -13.73 -2.02
CA VAL A 53 20.39 -12.75 -0.94
C VAL A 53 20.83 -13.43 0.34
N GLU A 54 21.77 -12.82 1.03
CA GLU A 54 22.23 -13.24 2.35
C GLU A 54 21.85 -12.18 3.39
N ARG A 55 21.19 -12.63 4.44
CA ARG A 55 20.90 -11.89 5.66
C ARG A 55 21.58 -12.57 6.85
N VAL A 56 21.64 -11.91 7.97
CA VAL A 56 22.20 -12.54 9.19
C VAL A 56 21.45 -13.84 9.50
N GLY A 57 22.13 -14.98 9.36
CA GLY A 57 21.60 -16.31 9.65
C GLY A 57 20.65 -16.92 8.61
N LYS A 58 20.45 -16.28 7.44
CA LYS A 58 19.57 -16.80 6.40
C LYS A 58 20.11 -16.45 5.01
N GLU A 59 20.16 -17.47 4.13
CA GLU A 59 20.46 -17.31 2.71
C GLU A 59 19.28 -17.84 1.89
N TYR A 60 18.91 -17.16 0.81
CA TYR A 60 17.85 -17.59 -0.10
C TYR A 60 18.08 -17.08 -1.52
N MET A 61 17.40 -17.71 -2.48
CA MET A 61 17.50 -17.39 -3.90
C MET A 61 16.21 -16.74 -4.39
N ILE A 62 16.35 -15.72 -5.20
CA ILE A 62 15.26 -15.13 -5.99
C ILE A 62 15.39 -15.72 -7.38
N GLU A 63 14.40 -16.51 -7.78
CA GLU A 63 14.35 -17.19 -9.06
C GLU A 63 13.88 -16.24 -10.17
N GLU A 64 14.14 -16.63 -11.42
CA GLU A 64 13.60 -15.98 -12.61
C GLU A 64 12.08 -15.79 -12.54
N GLY A 65 11.59 -14.62 -12.92
CA GLY A 65 10.20 -14.23 -12.85
C GLY A 65 9.67 -13.91 -11.45
N CYS A 66 10.55 -13.84 -10.45
CA CYS A 66 10.19 -13.51 -9.09
C CYS A 66 10.61 -12.08 -8.71
N VAL A 67 9.80 -11.46 -7.84
CA VAL A 67 10.15 -10.21 -7.15
C VAL A 67 10.47 -10.48 -5.70
N HIS A 68 11.29 -9.60 -5.14
CA HIS A 68 11.65 -9.55 -3.73
C HIS A 68 11.62 -8.10 -3.24
N LEU A 69 10.99 -7.87 -2.09
CA LEU A 69 10.96 -6.57 -1.44
C LEU A 69 11.85 -6.58 -0.19
N MET A 70 12.95 -5.85 -0.25
CA MET A 70 13.83 -5.63 0.88
C MET A 70 13.32 -4.43 1.70
N GLN A 71 13.20 -4.63 3.01
CA GLN A 71 12.76 -3.57 3.92
C GLN A 71 13.94 -2.72 4.40
N PRO A 72 13.69 -1.43 4.74
CA PRO A 72 14.69 -0.56 5.37
C PRO A 72 15.28 -1.18 6.64
N PHE A 73 16.46 -0.74 7.00
CA PHE A 73 17.22 -1.15 8.19
C PHE A 73 17.57 -2.64 8.25
N THR A 74 17.51 -3.32 7.07
CA THR A 74 17.89 -4.73 6.95
C THR A 74 19.34 -4.84 6.50
N LYS A 75 20.16 -5.50 7.35
CA LYS A 75 21.53 -5.87 6.98
C LYS A 75 21.51 -7.04 6.03
N HIS A 76 22.07 -6.87 4.81
CA HIS A 76 22.09 -7.91 3.80
C HIS A 76 23.24 -7.68 2.81
N ARG A 77 23.51 -8.71 2.02
CA ARG A 77 24.26 -8.61 0.76
C ARG A 77 23.58 -9.41 -0.34
N ARG A 78 23.95 -9.12 -1.59
CA ARG A 78 23.50 -9.87 -2.76
C ARG A 78 24.69 -10.48 -3.46
N PHE A 79 24.46 -11.62 -4.09
CA PHE A 79 25.47 -12.31 -4.87
C PHE A 79 24.84 -13.05 -6.06
N ILE A 80 25.62 -13.29 -7.09
CA ILE A 80 25.24 -14.15 -8.20
C ILE A 80 25.84 -15.53 -7.94
N PRO A 81 25.06 -16.62 -7.98
CA PRO A 81 25.58 -17.97 -7.82
C PRO A 81 26.62 -18.30 -8.90
N LYS A 82 27.61 -19.11 -8.54
CA LYS A 82 28.67 -19.50 -9.48
C LYS A 82 28.07 -20.25 -10.67
N GLY A 83 28.44 -19.81 -11.89
CA GLY A 83 27.95 -20.39 -13.14
C GLY A 83 26.63 -19.80 -13.63
N GLU A 84 26.00 -18.93 -12.87
CA GLU A 84 24.79 -18.20 -13.29
C GLU A 84 25.15 -16.88 -13.97
N THR A 85 24.31 -16.47 -14.93
CA THR A 85 24.26 -15.13 -15.49
C THR A 85 22.89 -14.57 -15.21
N THR A 86 22.85 -13.42 -14.54
CA THR A 86 21.59 -12.88 -14.01
C THR A 86 21.29 -11.52 -14.62
N GLU A 87 20.02 -11.29 -14.95
CA GLU A 87 19.46 -9.99 -15.34
C GLU A 87 18.35 -9.63 -14.37
N TYR A 88 18.39 -8.42 -13.83
CA TYR A 88 17.38 -7.99 -12.87
C TYR A 88 17.23 -6.48 -12.79
N TYR A 89 16.05 -6.02 -12.38
CA TYR A 89 15.82 -4.64 -11.96
C TYR A 89 16.01 -4.49 -10.45
N SER A 90 16.52 -3.33 -10.06
CA SER A 90 16.62 -2.88 -8.67
C SER A 90 16.03 -1.47 -8.59
N VAL A 91 15.03 -1.29 -7.75
CA VAL A 91 14.31 -0.03 -7.55
C VAL A 91 14.36 0.35 -6.08
N HIS A 92 14.98 1.46 -5.77
CA HIS A 92 15.00 2.06 -4.43
C HIS A 92 13.88 3.11 -4.33
N PHE A 93 13.03 2.99 -3.32
CA PHE A 93 11.89 3.86 -3.16
C PHE A 93 11.37 3.93 -1.71
N ASP A 94 10.58 4.95 -1.41
CA ASP A 94 9.72 5.00 -0.23
C ASP A 94 8.25 4.88 -0.65
N PHE A 95 7.40 4.23 0.15
CA PHE A 95 5.94 4.16 -0.11
C PHE A 95 5.23 5.50 0.11
N LEU A 96 5.82 6.37 0.94
CA LEU A 96 5.33 7.71 1.22
C LEU A 96 6.51 8.67 1.21
N TYR A 97 6.43 9.72 0.37
CA TYR A 97 7.35 10.84 0.46
C TYR A 97 7.06 11.63 1.75
N ASP A 98 8.06 11.77 2.59
CA ASP A 98 7.99 12.53 3.83
C ASP A 98 9.04 13.63 3.78
N GLU A 99 8.59 14.89 3.64
CA GLU A 99 9.44 16.07 3.55
C GLU A 99 10.26 16.34 4.82
N TYR A 100 9.85 15.75 5.94
CA TYR A 100 10.58 15.86 7.21
C TYR A 100 11.68 14.80 7.36
N ASN A 101 11.73 13.82 6.47
CA ASN A 101 12.79 12.83 6.47
C ASN A 101 14.08 13.39 5.87
N THR A 102 15.21 12.94 6.41
CA THR A 102 16.51 13.16 5.76
C THR A 102 16.50 12.53 4.38
N ASP A 103 16.66 13.33 3.34
CA ASP A 103 16.80 12.83 1.98
C ASP A 103 18.26 12.41 1.72
N PHE A 104 18.45 11.49 0.77
CA PHE A 104 19.76 10.99 0.39
C PHE A 104 19.77 10.47 -1.05
N SER A 105 20.95 10.46 -1.65
CA SER A 105 21.18 9.82 -2.95
C SER A 105 21.44 8.32 -2.73
N ALA A 106 20.52 7.47 -3.19
CA ALA A 106 20.71 6.02 -3.13
C ALA A 106 21.98 5.59 -3.89
N GLN A 107 22.33 6.30 -4.96
CA GLN A 107 23.54 6.03 -5.74
C GLN A 107 24.82 6.30 -4.93
N GLU A 108 24.87 7.38 -4.18
CA GLU A 108 26.04 7.70 -3.34
C GLU A 108 26.13 6.81 -2.11
N VAL A 109 25.01 6.48 -1.49
CA VAL A 109 24.95 5.68 -0.26
C VAL A 109 25.19 4.19 -0.52
N TYR A 110 24.69 3.65 -1.65
CA TYR A 110 24.71 2.21 -1.91
C TYR A 110 25.75 1.76 -2.93
N GLN A 111 26.32 2.67 -3.71
CA GLN A 111 27.48 2.41 -4.56
C GLN A 111 28.77 2.75 -3.78
N ALA A 112 29.13 1.88 -2.84
CA ALA A 112 30.43 2.01 -2.19
C ALA A 112 31.56 1.86 -3.22
N PRO A 113 32.67 2.63 -3.14
CA PRO A 113 33.84 2.42 -3.96
C PRO A 113 34.32 0.97 -3.83
N CYS A 114 34.82 0.38 -4.92
CA CYS A 114 35.33 -1.00 -4.97
C CYS A 114 36.47 -1.31 -3.97
N GLU A 115 36.96 -0.31 -3.26
CA GLU A 115 38.11 -0.37 -2.35
C GLU A 115 37.71 -0.61 -0.88
N VAL A 116 36.39 -0.58 -0.55
CA VAL A 116 35.94 -0.84 0.83
C VAL A 116 36.03 -2.34 1.11
N ASN A 117 36.65 -2.67 2.23
CA ASN A 117 36.76 -4.04 2.74
C ASN A 117 35.34 -4.66 2.77
N GLN A 118 35.13 -5.78 2.05
CA GLN A 118 33.82 -6.38 1.79
C GLN A 118 33.06 -6.77 3.07
N ASP A 119 33.73 -6.83 4.21
CA ASP A 119 33.18 -7.20 5.51
C ASP A 119 32.82 -5.99 6.39
N GLU A 120 33.24 -4.79 6.05
CA GLU A 120 32.91 -3.56 6.78
C GLU A 120 31.62 -2.94 6.26
N ILE A 121 30.66 -2.73 7.15
CA ILE A 121 29.40 -2.05 6.86
C ILE A 121 29.56 -0.58 7.19
N VAL A 122 29.48 0.27 6.19
CA VAL A 122 29.38 1.70 6.38
C VAL A 122 27.94 2.03 6.82
N VAL A 123 27.78 2.40 8.10
CA VAL A 123 26.48 2.81 8.65
C VAL A 123 26.39 4.32 8.60
N GLN A 124 25.38 4.83 7.87
CA GLN A 124 25.03 6.25 7.86
C GLN A 124 24.14 6.53 9.08
N THR A 125 24.72 6.97 10.19
CA THR A 125 24.02 7.15 11.47
C THR A 125 22.84 8.12 11.39
N GLU A 126 22.95 9.15 10.56
CA GLU A 126 21.89 10.14 10.32
C GLU A 126 20.66 9.49 9.66
N LEU A 127 20.87 8.55 8.74
CA LEU A 127 19.80 7.87 8.02
C LEU A 127 19.12 6.78 8.85
N MET A 128 19.75 6.33 9.95
CA MET A 128 19.14 5.36 10.87
C MET A 128 17.94 5.91 11.63
N SER A 129 17.76 7.23 11.68
CA SER A 129 16.63 7.87 12.36
C SER A 129 15.44 8.15 11.43
N ARG A 130 15.54 7.82 10.13
CA ARG A 130 14.47 8.07 9.15
C ARG A 130 13.19 7.32 9.51
N SER A 131 12.05 7.98 9.32
CA SER A 131 10.75 7.33 9.31
C SER A 131 10.62 6.43 8.07
N SER A 132 10.00 5.29 8.23
CA SER A 132 9.70 4.36 7.15
C SER A 132 8.21 4.02 7.18
N TYR A 133 7.58 4.01 6.02
CA TYR A 133 6.14 3.78 5.85
C TYR A 133 5.91 2.63 4.88
N LYS A 134 4.96 1.74 5.17
CA LYS A 134 4.64 0.59 4.30
C LYS A 134 3.15 0.27 4.30
N LEU A 135 2.71 -0.43 3.27
CA LEU A 135 1.41 -1.10 3.28
C LEU A 135 1.51 -2.41 4.06
N GLU A 136 0.52 -2.72 4.91
CA GLU A 136 0.52 -3.92 5.75
C GLU A 136 0.72 -5.21 4.95
N ILE A 137 0.05 -5.33 3.80
CA ILE A 137 0.12 -6.50 2.94
C ILE A 137 1.52 -6.73 2.33
N MET A 138 2.35 -5.69 2.27
CA MET A 138 3.70 -5.78 1.70
C MET A 138 4.73 -6.44 2.64
N ASP A 139 4.38 -6.73 3.89
CA ASP A 139 5.24 -7.52 4.80
C ASP A 139 5.42 -8.97 4.34
N MET A 140 4.54 -9.46 3.48
CA MET A 140 4.50 -10.85 3.04
C MET A 140 5.37 -11.13 1.80
N VAL A 141 6.03 -10.11 1.23
CA VAL A 141 6.78 -10.24 -0.03
C VAL A 141 8.25 -10.59 0.24
N GLU A 142 8.52 -11.78 0.77
CA GLU A 142 9.91 -12.30 0.77
C GLU A 142 10.33 -12.79 -0.63
N SER A 143 9.43 -13.45 -1.38
CA SER A 143 9.61 -13.81 -2.79
C SER A 143 8.25 -14.11 -3.38
N LEU A 144 7.88 -13.40 -4.43
CA LEU A 144 6.61 -13.54 -5.13
C LEU A 144 6.87 -13.83 -6.60
N ARG A 145 6.32 -14.95 -7.11
CA ARG A 145 6.37 -15.26 -8.53
C ARG A 145 5.30 -14.46 -9.28
N ILE A 146 5.72 -13.79 -10.35
CA ILE A 146 4.85 -13.00 -11.23
C ILE A 146 4.31 -13.88 -12.34
N PHE A 147 2.99 -13.94 -12.49
CA PHE A 147 2.33 -14.72 -13.54
C PHE A 147 2.38 -14.01 -14.89
N ASN A 148 2.05 -12.71 -14.92
CA ASN A 148 2.12 -11.93 -16.16
C ASN A 148 3.46 -11.18 -16.28
N GLN A 149 4.52 -11.95 -16.53
CA GLN A 149 5.89 -11.43 -16.61
C GLN A 149 6.07 -10.37 -17.70
N SER A 150 5.44 -10.55 -18.87
CA SER A 150 5.55 -9.59 -19.98
C SER A 150 5.03 -8.19 -19.59
N LYS A 151 3.84 -8.14 -18.97
CA LYS A 151 3.27 -6.88 -18.48
C LYS A 151 4.15 -6.26 -17.39
N PHE A 152 4.62 -7.09 -16.47
CA PHE A 152 5.42 -6.64 -15.34
C PHE A 152 6.77 -6.08 -15.80
N THR A 153 7.44 -6.75 -16.74
CA THR A 153 8.67 -6.27 -17.38
C THR A 153 8.45 -4.92 -18.04
N SER A 154 7.36 -4.76 -18.82
CA SER A 154 7.04 -3.47 -19.45
C SER A 154 6.86 -2.33 -18.45
N LEU A 155 6.30 -2.59 -17.27
CA LEU A 155 6.18 -1.58 -16.21
C LEU A 155 7.55 -1.13 -15.68
N PHE A 156 8.50 -2.07 -15.53
CA PHE A 156 9.85 -1.73 -15.09
C PHE A 156 10.67 -1.04 -16.18
N ASP A 157 10.48 -1.42 -17.45
CA ASP A 157 11.09 -0.71 -18.58
C ASP A 157 10.64 0.75 -18.64
N ASN A 158 9.33 1.00 -18.52
CA ASN A 158 8.77 2.35 -18.48
C ASN A 158 9.30 3.13 -17.28
N LEU A 159 9.31 2.52 -16.09
CA LEU A 159 9.85 3.16 -14.88
C LEU A 159 11.31 3.56 -15.08
N LEU A 160 12.13 2.70 -15.68
CA LEU A 160 13.55 2.99 -15.94
C LEU A 160 13.71 4.13 -16.96
N GLU A 161 12.90 4.15 -18.01
CA GLU A 161 12.89 5.22 -19.02
C GLU A 161 12.52 6.56 -18.38
N HIS A 162 11.39 6.61 -17.69
CA HIS A 162 10.91 7.84 -17.04
C HIS A 162 11.82 8.30 -15.88
N TYR A 163 12.44 7.38 -15.16
CA TYR A 163 13.45 7.74 -14.15
C TYR A 163 14.69 8.41 -14.77
N ARG A 164 15.10 7.99 -15.97
CA ARG A 164 16.21 8.62 -16.72
C ARG A 164 15.85 9.99 -17.26
N ASP A 165 14.59 10.22 -17.56
CA ASP A 165 14.07 11.56 -17.89
C ASP A 165 14.00 12.43 -16.63
N ARG A 166 14.99 13.33 -16.48
CA ARG A 166 15.11 14.24 -15.32
C ARG A 166 14.13 15.43 -15.39
N SER A 167 13.24 15.47 -16.34
CA SER A 167 12.18 16.49 -16.44
C SER A 167 11.13 16.34 -15.34
N ILE A 168 10.30 17.38 -15.16
CA ILE A 168 9.13 17.32 -14.28
C ILE A 168 8.19 16.20 -14.75
N CYS A 169 7.99 16.05 -16.06
CA CYS A 169 7.15 15.00 -16.63
C CYS A 169 7.71 13.60 -16.34
N GLY A 170 9.03 13.40 -16.50
CA GLY A 170 9.70 12.16 -16.15
C GLY A 170 9.50 11.79 -14.68
N THR A 171 9.65 12.75 -13.78
CA THR A 171 9.40 12.54 -12.34
C THR A 171 7.97 12.13 -12.04
N ILE A 172 6.98 12.78 -12.67
CA ILE A 172 5.55 12.42 -12.51
C ILE A 172 5.27 11.03 -13.06
N ASN A 173 5.80 10.72 -14.25
CA ASN A 173 5.60 9.43 -14.91
C ASN A 173 6.25 8.29 -14.11
N ALA A 174 7.49 8.46 -13.63
CA ALA A 174 8.16 7.46 -12.78
C ALA A 174 7.36 7.15 -11.51
N LYS A 175 6.74 8.16 -10.90
CA LYS A 175 5.85 7.97 -9.76
C LYS A 175 4.58 7.20 -10.15
N ALA A 176 3.98 7.51 -11.30
CA ALA A 176 2.81 6.80 -11.82
C ALA A 176 3.15 5.33 -12.12
N ASP A 177 4.29 5.04 -12.75
CA ASP A 177 4.75 3.68 -13.00
C ASP A 177 4.97 2.90 -11.70
N MET A 178 5.56 3.52 -10.69
CA MET A 178 5.73 2.87 -9.38
C MET A 178 4.37 2.54 -8.73
N MET A 179 3.37 3.42 -8.87
CA MET A 179 1.98 3.13 -8.44
C MET A 179 1.40 1.94 -9.20
N LEU A 180 1.64 1.83 -10.51
CA LEU A 180 1.18 0.70 -11.33
C LEU A 180 1.89 -0.61 -10.93
N ILE A 181 3.19 -0.57 -10.66
CA ILE A 181 3.96 -1.73 -10.18
C ILE A 181 3.40 -2.19 -8.82
N ILE A 182 3.19 -1.28 -7.87
CA ILE A 182 2.59 -1.61 -6.57
C ILE A 182 1.19 -2.21 -6.76
N SER A 183 0.37 -1.63 -7.63
CA SER A 183 -0.97 -2.16 -7.95
C SER A 183 -0.92 -3.58 -8.51
N GLU A 184 0.02 -3.87 -9.41
CA GLU A 184 0.16 -5.21 -9.98
C GLU A 184 0.69 -6.21 -8.94
N LEU A 185 1.65 -5.81 -8.10
CA LEU A 185 2.10 -6.63 -6.97
C LEU A 185 0.97 -6.98 -6.01
N LEU A 186 0.08 -6.03 -5.71
CA LEU A 186 -1.09 -6.28 -4.86
C LEU A 186 -2.06 -7.28 -5.49
N LYS A 187 -2.22 -7.28 -6.82
CA LYS A 187 -3.02 -8.29 -7.53
C LYS A 187 -2.38 -9.67 -7.45
N GLU A 188 -1.08 -9.77 -7.75
CA GLU A 188 -0.35 -11.04 -7.69
C GLU A 188 -0.35 -11.62 -6.28
N LEU A 189 -0.22 -10.79 -5.23
CA LEU A 189 -0.37 -11.19 -3.84
C LEU A 189 -1.80 -11.66 -3.54
N GLY A 190 -2.80 -10.97 -4.09
CA GLY A 190 -4.20 -11.35 -3.97
C GLY A 190 -4.51 -12.67 -4.65
N ASP A 191 -3.92 -12.95 -5.79
CA ASP A 191 -4.08 -14.21 -6.54
C ASP A 191 -3.32 -15.36 -5.87
N ALA A 192 -2.15 -15.11 -5.30
CA ALA A 192 -1.39 -16.09 -4.52
C ALA A 192 -2.11 -16.46 -3.20
N ASP A 193 -2.84 -15.50 -2.63
CA ASP A 193 -3.63 -15.67 -1.41
C ASP A 193 -5.14 -15.66 -1.76
N ASN A 194 -5.56 -16.68 -2.53
CA ASN A 194 -6.94 -16.86 -3.04
C ASN A 194 -8.04 -16.78 -1.94
N LYS A 195 -7.65 -16.65 -0.68
CA LYS A 195 -8.50 -16.35 0.47
C LYS A 195 -8.56 -14.85 0.80
N ASN A 196 -7.49 -14.07 0.60
CA ASN A 196 -7.45 -12.64 0.94
C ASN A 196 -8.00 -11.76 -0.19
N SER A 197 -7.78 -12.10 -1.46
CA SER A 197 -8.35 -11.39 -2.61
C SER A 197 -9.89 -11.37 -2.58
N ARG A 198 -10.51 -12.51 -2.22
CA ARG A 198 -11.95 -12.56 -1.98
C ARG A 198 -12.40 -11.64 -0.85
N ASN A 199 -11.58 -11.44 0.16
CA ASN A 199 -11.93 -10.61 1.31
C ASN A 199 -11.91 -9.11 0.98
N VAL A 200 -10.91 -8.64 0.22
CA VAL A 200 -10.84 -7.23 -0.25
C VAL A 200 -11.98 -6.94 -1.23
N ASP A 201 -12.21 -7.84 -2.19
CA ASP A 201 -13.32 -7.72 -3.15
C ASP A 201 -14.68 -7.69 -2.45
N VAL A 202 -14.92 -8.55 -1.46
CA VAL A 202 -16.18 -8.58 -0.72
C VAL A 202 -16.39 -7.33 0.13
N CYS A 203 -15.34 -6.77 0.74
CA CYS A 203 -15.46 -5.51 1.48
C CYS A 203 -15.78 -4.33 0.54
N SER A 204 -15.12 -4.25 -0.60
CA SER A 204 -15.38 -3.22 -1.62
C SER A 204 -16.82 -3.33 -2.15
N ARG A 205 -17.28 -4.53 -2.48
CA ARG A 205 -18.67 -4.77 -2.91
C ARG A 205 -19.68 -4.38 -1.83
N PHE A 206 -19.38 -4.65 -0.56
CA PHE A 206 -20.28 -4.24 0.53
C PHE A 206 -20.30 -2.71 0.71
N ILE A 207 -19.19 -2.03 0.52
CA ILE A 207 -19.11 -0.57 0.52
C ILE A 207 -19.93 -0.01 -0.64
N ASP A 208 -19.74 -0.51 -1.86
CA ASP A 208 -20.49 -0.09 -3.05
C ASP A 208 -21.99 -0.37 -2.88
N TYR A 209 -22.36 -1.53 -2.34
CA TYR A 209 -23.74 -1.83 -2.01
C TYR A 209 -24.31 -0.83 -1.01
N THR A 210 -23.58 -0.51 0.05
CA THR A 210 -23.99 0.50 1.04
C THR A 210 -24.19 1.87 0.40
N VAL A 211 -23.29 2.30 -0.45
CA VAL A 211 -23.35 3.59 -1.16
C VAL A 211 -24.61 3.69 -2.03
N ASN A 212 -24.98 2.61 -2.70
CA ASN A 212 -26.13 2.59 -3.61
C ASN A 212 -27.48 2.35 -2.92
N HIS A 213 -27.48 1.72 -1.73
CA HIS A 213 -28.70 1.29 -1.03
C HIS A 213 -28.86 1.86 0.38
N TYR A 214 -28.06 2.88 0.77
CA TYR A 214 -28.07 3.40 2.15
C TYR A 214 -29.42 3.94 2.61
N SER A 215 -30.30 4.37 1.69
CA SER A 215 -31.66 4.87 1.99
C SER A 215 -32.67 3.75 2.25
N GLU A 216 -32.31 2.50 1.98
CA GLU A 216 -33.17 1.34 2.09
C GLU A 216 -32.84 0.52 3.35
N PHE A 217 -33.71 -0.44 3.70
CA PHE A 217 -33.38 -1.44 4.71
C PHE A 217 -32.27 -2.36 4.17
N ILE A 218 -31.15 -2.46 4.86
CA ILE A 218 -30.03 -3.34 4.52
C ILE A 218 -29.99 -4.51 5.51
N ASP A 219 -30.39 -5.71 5.06
CA ASP A 219 -30.10 -6.95 5.78
C ASP A 219 -28.62 -7.34 5.53
N ILE A 220 -27.77 -6.95 6.47
CA ILE A 220 -26.33 -7.16 6.38
C ILE A 220 -25.99 -8.64 6.22
N ASP A 221 -26.66 -9.52 6.94
CA ASP A 221 -26.36 -10.96 6.93
C ASP A 221 -26.78 -11.59 5.61
N GLU A 222 -27.88 -11.13 4.99
CA GLU A 222 -28.33 -11.58 3.67
C GLU A 222 -27.35 -11.12 2.57
N VAL A 223 -26.96 -9.85 2.56
CA VAL A 223 -25.96 -9.30 1.62
C VAL A 223 -24.65 -10.07 1.71
N ILE A 224 -24.19 -10.40 2.92
CA ILE A 224 -22.95 -11.14 3.13
C ILE A 224 -23.06 -12.58 2.63
N ARG A 225 -24.19 -13.25 2.84
CA ARG A 225 -24.42 -14.61 2.33
C ARG A 225 -24.32 -14.67 0.81
N GLN A 226 -24.81 -13.66 0.09
CA GLN A 226 -24.68 -13.57 -1.36
C GLN A 226 -23.21 -13.49 -1.84
N TYR A 227 -22.30 -13.03 -0.99
CA TYR A 227 -20.86 -13.01 -1.27
C TYR A 227 -20.12 -14.31 -0.87
N GLY A 228 -20.86 -15.32 -0.40
CA GLY A 228 -20.30 -16.63 -0.05
C GLY A 228 -19.48 -16.67 1.23
N LEU A 229 -19.70 -15.71 2.14
CA LEU A 229 -19.03 -15.65 3.44
C LEU A 229 -20.02 -15.84 4.60
N SER A 230 -19.53 -16.36 5.72
CA SER A 230 -20.30 -16.33 6.96
C SER A 230 -20.29 -14.90 7.55
N PRO A 231 -21.42 -14.44 8.17
CA PRO A 231 -21.49 -13.11 8.76
C PRO A 231 -20.39 -12.83 9.79
N SER A 232 -20.03 -13.81 10.62
CA SER A 232 -18.97 -13.64 11.62
C SER A 232 -17.59 -13.40 10.99
N ARG A 233 -17.26 -14.16 9.94
CA ARG A 233 -15.99 -14.00 9.21
C ARG A 233 -15.94 -12.66 8.49
N PHE A 234 -17.02 -12.24 7.87
CA PHE A 234 -17.07 -10.96 7.19
C PHE A 234 -16.90 -9.79 8.18
N ARG A 235 -17.58 -9.80 9.33
CA ARG A 235 -17.45 -8.76 10.36
C ARG A 235 -15.98 -8.59 10.82
N MET A 236 -15.28 -9.70 10.98
CA MET A 236 -13.86 -9.70 11.35
C MET A 236 -12.98 -9.05 10.26
N ILE A 237 -13.16 -9.48 9.00
CA ILE A 237 -12.41 -8.97 7.84
C ILE A 237 -12.71 -7.49 7.60
N PHE A 238 -14.00 -7.13 7.60
CA PHE A 238 -14.44 -5.76 7.34
C PHE A 238 -13.91 -4.78 8.40
N LYS A 239 -13.95 -5.20 9.68
CA LYS A 239 -13.39 -4.40 10.78
C LYS A 239 -11.88 -4.25 10.66
N ALA A 240 -11.16 -5.28 10.24
CA ALA A 240 -9.71 -5.21 10.03
C ALA A 240 -9.34 -4.24 8.88
N GLN A 241 -10.19 -4.11 7.85
CA GLN A 241 -9.92 -3.24 6.70
C GLN A 241 -10.43 -1.79 6.88
N THR A 242 -11.53 -1.59 7.61
CA THR A 242 -12.20 -0.28 7.71
C THR A 242 -12.15 0.32 9.10
N ASP A 243 -11.61 -0.41 10.08
CA ASP A 243 -11.60 -0.09 11.51
C ASP A 243 -13.02 -0.01 12.13
N LYS A 244 -14.06 -0.40 11.37
CA LYS A 244 -15.46 -0.31 11.76
C LYS A 244 -16.22 -1.61 11.52
N ALA A 245 -17.20 -1.89 12.39
CA ALA A 245 -18.17 -2.95 12.09
C ALA A 245 -19.06 -2.54 10.89
N PRO A 246 -19.55 -3.50 10.07
CA PRO A 246 -20.40 -3.20 8.91
C PRO A 246 -21.60 -2.30 9.22
N LEU A 247 -22.32 -2.57 10.30
CA LEU A 247 -23.45 -1.74 10.74
C LEU A 247 -23.01 -0.33 11.10
N GLU A 248 -21.90 -0.19 11.77
CA GLU A 248 -21.34 1.11 12.13
C GLU A 248 -20.94 1.92 10.91
N TYR A 249 -20.39 1.27 9.89
CA TYR A 249 -20.07 1.89 8.61
C TYR A 249 -21.33 2.43 7.92
N ILE A 250 -22.40 1.64 7.83
CA ILE A 250 -23.69 2.08 7.25
C ILE A 250 -24.22 3.29 8.02
N ILE A 251 -24.21 3.24 9.35
CA ILE A 251 -24.69 4.35 10.19
C ILE A 251 -23.88 5.63 9.90
N ASP A 252 -22.56 5.54 9.91
CA ASP A 252 -21.69 6.70 9.66
C ASP A 252 -21.90 7.27 8.26
N TYR A 253 -22.09 6.40 7.26
CA TYR A 253 -22.40 6.83 5.90
C TYR A 253 -23.72 7.60 5.83
N ARG A 254 -24.80 7.07 6.43
CA ARG A 254 -26.14 7.72 6.52
C ARG A 254 -26.06 9.08 7.22
N ILE A 255 -25.35 9.16 8.35
CA ILE A 255 -25.16 10.41 9.09
C ILE A 255 -24.41 11.45 8.23
N ASN A 256 -23.42 11.04 7.46
CA ASN A 256 -22.69 11.95 6.56
C ASN A 256 -23.59 12.42 5.39
N GLN A 257 -24.44 11.57 4.84
CA GLN A 257 -25.44 11.99 3.85
C GLN A 257 -26.47 12.95 4.46
N ALA A 258 -26.95 12.68 5.68
CA ALA A 258 -27.85 13.58 6.38
C ALA A 258 -27.23 14.98 6.59
N LYS A 259 -25.95 15.05 6.97
CA LYS A 259 -25.25 16.35 7.07
C LYS A 259 -25.26 17.12 5.75
N ARG A 260 -25.00 16.44 4.62
CA ARG A 260 -25.04 17.05 3.28
C ARG A 260 -26.43 17.59 2.93
N LEU A 261 -27.48 16.79 3.22
CA LEU A 261 -28.86 17.17 2.97
C LEU A 261 -29.28 18.37 3.85
N PHE A 262 -28.91 18.40 5.12
CA PHE A 262 -29.16 19.55 6.00
C PHE A 262 -28.46 20.83 5.53
N LEU A 263 -27.22 20.71 5.07
CA LEU A 263 -26.45 21.86 4.54
C LEU A 263 -27.04 22.40 3.22
N SER A 264 -27.72 21.58 2.43
CA SER A 264 -28.43 22.04 1.22
C SER A 264 -29.57 22.99 1.53
N GLY A 265 -30.11 22.95 2.77
CA GLY A 265 -31.24 23.78 3.21
C GLY A 265 -32.59 23.49 2.55
N ARG A 266 -32.67 22.44 1.73
CA ARG A 266 -33.85 22.09 0.90
C ARG A 266 -34.86 21.21 1.61
N TYR A 267 -34.44 20.50 2.65
CA TYR A 267 -35.22 19.44 3.29
C TYR A 267 -35.38 19.70 4.78
N ASN A 268 -36.53 19.36 5.31
CA ASN A 268 -36.78 19.37 6.74
C ASN A 268 -36.23 18.10 7.44
N MET A 269 -36.27 18.08 8.76
CA MET A 269 -35.69 16.99 9.56
C MET A 269 -36.34 15.64 9.28
N THR A 270 -37.68 15.62 9.10
CA THR A 270 -38.43 14.41 8.81
C THR A 270 -38.10 13.86 7.43
N GLU A 271 -38.04 14.72 6.42
CA GLU A 271 -37.64 14.36 5.06
C GLU A 271 -36.25 13.78 5.03
N VAL A 272 -35.28 14.43 5.69
CA VAL A 272 -33.88 13.94 5.74
C VAL A 272 -33.81 12.58 6.44
N SER A 273 -34.56 12.38 7.55
CA SER A 273 -34.60 11.08 8.23
C SER A 273 -35.00 9.95 7.27
N TYR A 274 -36.07 10.14 6.52
CA TYR A 274 -36.56 9.15 5.53
C TYR A 274 -35.55 8.96 4.38
N MET A 275 -35.01 10.05 3.83
CA MET A 275 -34.06 10.00 2.72
C MET A 275 -32.76 9.27 3.06
N VAL A 276 -32.40 9.19 4.34
CA VAL A 276 -31.22 8.45 4.77
C VAL A 276 -31.56 7.09 5.42
N GLY A 277 -32.79 6.60 5.22
CA GLY A 277 -33.20 5.25 5.57
C GLY A 277 -33.57 5.04 7.04
N TYR A 278 -34.19 6.06 7.68
CA TYR A 278 -34.78 5.94 9.03
C TYR A 278 -36.22 6.34 9.05
N ASP A 279 -37.13 5.40 9.35
CA ASP A 279 -38.56 5.64 9.48
C ASP A 279 -38.91 6.36 10.78
N ASP A 280 -38.12 6.17 11.85
CA ASP A 280 -38.31 6.85 13.13
C ASP A 280 -37.33 8.05 13.26
N MET A 281 -37.90 9.24 13.11
CA MET A 281 -37.21 10.51 13.26
C MET A 281 -36.59 10.72 14.67
N HIS A 282 -37.23 10.18 15.71
CA HIS A 282 -36.74 10.32 17.09
C HIS A 282 -35.49 9.42 17.30
N TYR A 283 -35.54 8.20 16.76
CA TYR A 283 -34.38 7.31 16.74
C TYR A 283 -33.25 7.93 15.95
N PHE A 284 -33.51 8.42 14.74
CA PHE A 284 -32.52 9.11 13.92
C PHE A 284 -31.88 10.31 14.64
N SER A 285 -32.68 11.16 15.30
CA SER A 285 -32.20 12.33 16.02
C SER A 285 -31.24 11.96 17.17
N ARG A 286 -31.56 10.89 17.92
CA ARG A 286 -30.68 10.36 18.98
C ARG A 286 -29.36 9.82 18.40
N LEU A 287 -29.44 9.06 17.32
CA LEU A 287 -28.29 8.47 16.64
C LEU A 287 -27.38 9.56 16.04
N PHE A 288 -27.97 10.57 15.41
CA PHE A 288 -27.25 11.72 14.88
C PHE A 288 -26.49 12.47 15.99
N LYS A 289 -27.14 12.72 17.13
CA LYS A 289 -26.51 13.34 18.29
C LYS A 289 -25.37 12.48 18.84
N GLN A 290 -25.57 11.17 18.94
CA GLN A 290 -24.52 10.23 19.39
C GLN A 290 -23.28 10.29 18.49
N LYS A 291 -23.47 10.34 17.16
CA LYS A 291 -22.37 10.31 16.19
C LYS A 291 -21.71 11.68 15.93
N THR A 292 -22.43 12.79 16.20
CA THR A 292 -21.94 14.13 15.86
C THR A 292 -21.73 15.05 17.08
N GLY A 293 -22.17 14.62 18.26
CA GLY A 293 -22.14 15.41 19.49
C GLY A 293 -23.26 16.46 19.60
N GLN A 294 -24.06 16.70 18.54
CA GLN A 294 -25.10 17.72 18.52
C GLN A 294 -26.38 17.19 17.84
N THR A 295 -27.54 17.74 18.23
CA THR A 295 -28.79 17.37 17.58
C THR A 295 -28.84 17.89 16.13
N PRO A 296 -29.67 17.29 15.23
CA PRO A 296 -29.86 17.83 13.88
C PRO A 296 -30.21 19.30 13.84
N SER A 297 -31.09 19.77 14.74
CA SER A 297 -31.47 21.19 14.83
C SER A 297 -30.32 22.10 15.24
N GLN A 298 -29.47 21.64 16.18
CA GLN A 298 -28.26 22.37 16.56
C GLN A 298 -27.25 22.41 15.40
N PHE A 299 -27.08 21.30 14.69
CA PHE A 299 -26.23 21.20 13.53
C PHE A 299 -26.65 22.20 12.43
N ILE A 300 -27.93 22.23 12.09
CA ILE A 300 -28.50 23.18 11.11
C ILE A 300 -28.30 24.62 11.55
N LYS A 301 -28.60 24.94 12.83
CA LYS A 301 -28.44 26.30 13.37
C LYS A 301 -26.98 26.78 13.34
N ASN A 302 -26.05 25.91 13.69
CA ASN A 302 -24.63 26.25 13.76
C ASN A 302 -24.01 26.46 12.37
N ASN A 303 -24.51 25.77 11.34
CA ASN A 303 -24.00 25.85 9.98
C ASN A 303 -24.81 26.79 9.05
N LYS A 304 -25.95 27.37 9.48
CA LYS A 304 -26.68 28.46 8.79
C LYS A 304 -26.10 29.84 9.05
N LYS A 305 -25.08 29.96 9.91
CA LYS A 305 -24.46 31.24 10.30
C LYS A 305 -23.20 31.61 9.48
N ASN A 306 -22.86 30.82 8.48
CA ASN A 306 -21.85 31.14 7.48
C ASN A 306 -22.59 31.22 6.10
#